data_ad2e5ceed00a16ec571d7654ab0ea1c9
#
_entry.id   ad2e5ceed00a16ec571d7654ab0ea1c9
#
_cell.length_a   1.000
_cell.length_b   1.000
_cell.length_c   1.000
_cell.angle_alpha   90.00
_cell.angle_beta   90.00
_cell.angle_gamma   90.00
#
_symmetry.space_group_name_H-M   'P 1'
#
loop_
_entity.id
_entity.type
_entity.pdbx_description
1 polymer ?
#
loop_
_entity_poly.entity_id
_entity_poly.type
_entity_poly.pdbx_seq_one_letter_code
_entity_poly.pdbx_strand_id
1 'polypeptide(L)'
;LISLRTNGETYYHALTQKMVLIVIIVSLTPMILVSTMILGEFKQSYREKVYAHLSLQILKHKTIIDNFLTERLNNIQHLTESCDFEQFKDENFLESRLAILQNTYGIVFEDLGLIDEHGVQVAYAGPYKLVKAEYADAEWFNEAINQDNYISDVFLGLRRLPHFIVSVKKNDGEKTWLLRSTINFTAFNDLVENLQIGKTGFAFIVNREGNFQTKPKSDAITAKQLSLDLIRNDKNPDDVIIRETFGTSVQEEIILVTGFLKDGEWIMVFQQNLKDALSDFQTAQNIAILIIMSGGLVIITMAFLLSTITVNRIAKADREKEMMNQQVIETGKLASIGELAAGIAHEINNPVAIMVEEAGWVQDLLEEEEFQESENLEEFTRALTQINSQGRRCKEITHKLLSFARKTDSSLKELQINELIEEVINLSNQRAKYSNVRVTTSLDQNLPLIPISSTEFQQVLLNLINNAMDAMEKTGGELDIGTRLQNDDIFITLADTGPGIPEVNLSRIFDPFFTTKPVGKGTGLGLSICYGIVKKMGGRIDVESVINKGTTFTIRIPLDKKRGNTSTPKEKK
;
A
#
# COMPACT_ATOMS: atom_id res chain seq x y z
N LEU A 1 -34.52 11.45 9.30
CA LEU A 1 -33.45 11.79 8.33
C LEU A 1 -32.06 11.82 8.98
N ILE A 2 -31.90 12.26 10.25
CA ILE A 2 -30.62 12.29 10.99
C ILE A 2 -30.17 10.87 11.36
N SER A 3 -31.07 9.95 11.75
CA SER A 3 -30.75 8.56 12.14
C SER A 3 -30.32 7.67 10.95
N LEU A 4 -30.79 7.96 9.76
CA LEU A 4 -30.40 7.23 8.54
C LEU A 4 -29.04 7.67 8.00
N ARG A 5 -28.63 8.91 8.25
CA ARG A 5 -27.30 9.43 7.87
C ARG A 5 -26.18 8.86 8.72
N THR A 6 -26.41 8.69 10.04
CA THR A 6 -25.44 8.10 10.95
C THR A 6 -25.21 6.61 10.67
N ASN A 7 -26.22 5.85 10.25
CA ASN A 7 -26.08 4.44 9.89
C ASN A 7 -25.28 4.23 8.58
N GLY A 8 -25.36 5.14 7.62
CA GLY A 8 -24.61 5.04 6.37
C GLY A 8 -23.10 5.30 6.57
N GLU A 9 -22.75 6.31 7.37
CA GLU A 9 -21.34 6.64 7.63
C GLU A 9 -20.64 5.53 8.44
N THR A 10 -21.31 4.97 9.43
CA THR A 10 -20.81 3.83 10.22
C THR A 10 -20.63 2.57 9.37
N TYR A 11 -21.53 2.31 8.41
CA TYR A 11 -21.42 1.19 7.48
C TYR A 11 -20.19 1.29 6.58
N TYR A 12 -19.96 2.42 5.91
CA TYR A 12 -18.80 2.60 5.03
C TYR A 12 -17.49 2.61 5.80
N HIS A 13 -17.48 3.14 7.02
CA HIS A 13 -16.31 3.07 7.90
C HIS A 13 -15.96 1.61 8.27
N ALA A 14 -16.96 0.82 8.67
CA ALA A 14 -16.79 -0.60 8.95
C ALA A 14 -16.36 -1.40 7.70
N LEU A 15 -16.89 -1.05 6.52
CA LEU A 15 -16.50 -1.65 5.25
C LEU A 15 -15.02 -1.36 4.92
N THR A 16 -14.58 -0.10 5.11
CA THR A 16 -13.16 0.27 4.93
C THR A 16 -12.27 -0.55 5.84
N GLN A 17 -12.59 -0.66 7.13
CA GLN A 17 -11.80 -1.46 8.09
C GLN A 17 -11.71 -2.92 7.68
N LYS A 18 -12.82 -3.54 7.26
CA LYS A 18 -12.83 -4.94 6.79
C LYS A 18 -11.98 -5.11 5.52
N MET A 19 -12.10 -4.22 4.56
CA MET A 19 -11.30 -4.27 3.32
C MET A 19 -9.80 -4.11 3.62
N VAL A 20 -9.42 -3.14 4.46
CA VAL A 20 -8.03 -2.96 4.90
C VAL A 20 -7.51 -4.23 5.55
N LEU A 21 -8.27 -4.82 6.49
CA LEU A 21 -7.86 -6.03 7.19
C LEU A 21 -7.66 -7.22 6.23
N ILE A 22 -8.59 -7.43 5.29
CA ILE A 22 -8.49 -8.50 4.30
C ILE A 22 -7.25 -8.32 3.42
N VAL A 23 -7.02 -7.11 2.90
CA VAL A 23 -5.86 -6.83 2.04
C VAL A 23 -4.55 -7.02 2.81
N ILE A 24 -4.48 -6.57 4.07
CA ILE A 24 -3.31 -6.77 4.93
C ILE A 24 -3.05 -8.26 5.15
N ILE A 25 -4.05 -9.04 5.57
CA ILE A 25 -3.88 -10.48 5.82
C ILE A 25 -3.43 -11.21 4.56
N VAL A 26 -4.12 -11.00 3.43
CA VAL A 26 -3.82 -11.69 2.17
C VAL A 26 -2.42 -11.35 1.65
N SER A 27 -1.95 -10.12 1.86
CA SER A 27 -0.64 -9.67 1.36
C SER A 27 0.51 -9.98 2.31
N LEU A 28 0.33 -9.78 3.63
CA LEU A 28 1.42 -9.99 4.60
C LEU A 28 1.63 -11.45 4.97
N THR A 29 0.58 -12.27 5.02
CA THR A 29 0.73 -13.69 5.41
C THR A 29 1.70 -14.46 4.51
N PRO A 30 1.54 -14.47 3.17
CA PRO A 30 2.50 -15.16 2.29
C PRO A 30 3.89 -14.51 2.34
N MET A 31 3.98 -13.18 2.46
CA MET A 31 5.27 -12.50 2.57
C MET A 31 6.04 -12.94 3.82
N ILE A 32 5.39 -12.98 4.98
CA ILE A 32 6.02 -13.42 6.24
C ILE A 32 6.41 -14.89 6.16
N LEU A 33 5.52 -15.75 5.64
CA LEU A 33 5.77 -17.18 5.54
C LEU A 33 6.97 -17.48 4.62
N VAL A 34 7.01 -16.90 3.44
CA VAL A 34 8.12 -17.07 2.49
C VAL A 34 9.41 -16.48 3.05
N SER A 35 9.36 -15.32 3.68
CA SER A 35 10.53 -14.68 4.28
C SER A 35 11.12 -15.51 5.43
N THR A 36 10.30 -16.06 6.31
CA THR A 36 10.77 -16.90 7.42
C THR A 36 11.38 -18.21 6.91
N MET A 37 10.79 -18.82 5.89
CA MET A 37 11.31 -20.01 5.25
C MET A 37 12.67 -19.74 4.59
N ILE A 38 12.76 -18.69 3.77
CA ILE A 38 14.02 -18.33 3.09
C ILE A 38 15.12 -17.99 4.09
N LEU A 39 14.82 -17.21 5.15
CA LEU A 39 15.80 -16.88 6.17
C LEU A 39 16.29 -18.10 6.95
N GLY A 40 15.40 -19.07 7.19
CA GLY A 40 15.76 -20.36 7.82
C GLY A 40 16.71 -21.19 6.96
N GLU A 41 16.38 -21.43 5.70
CA GLU A 41 17.20 -22.14 4.74
C GLU A 41 18.55 -21.44 4.48
N PHE A 42 18.51 -20.10 4.38
CA PHE A 42 19.72 -19.31 4.19
C PHE A 42 20.67 -19.42 5.39
N LYS A 43 20.12 -19.41 6.62
CA LYS A 43 20.93 -19.61 7.85
C LYS A 43 21.65 -20.96 7.83
N GLN A 44 20.94 -22.03 7.50
CA GLN A 44 21.53 -23.37 7.45
C GLN A 44 22.59 -23.47 6.36
N SER A 45 22.28 -23.04 5.13
CA SER A 45 23.22 -23.06 4.01
C SER A 45 24.46 -22.21 4.27
N TYR A 46 24.30 -21.04 4.91
CA TYR A 46 25.45 -20.19 5.27
C TYR A 46 26.35 -20.87 6.31
N ARG A 47 25.74 -21.50 7.33
CA ARG A 47 26.47 -22.26 8.36
C ARG A 47 27.30 -23.40 7.75
N GLU A 48 26.71 -24.17 6.84
CA GLU A 48 27.42 -25.23 6.12
C GLU A 48 28.60 -24.70 5.30
N LYS A 49 28.43 -23.55 4.64
CA LYS A 49 29.53 -22.90 3.90
C LYS A 49 30.67 -22.43 4.82
N VAL A 50 30.33 -21.85 5.98
CA VAL A 50 31.34 -21.46 6.97
C VAL A 50 32.10 -22.68 7.46
N TYR A 51 31.43 -23.77 7.78
CA TYR A 51 32.07 -25.01 8.22
C TYR A 51 32.96 -25.61 7.14
N ALA A 52 32.49 -25.69 5.91
CA ALA A 52 33.30 -26.18 4.79
C ALA A 52 34.55 -25.30 4.58
N HIS A 53 34.42 -23.98 4.70
CA HIS A 53 35.53 -23.06 4.59
C HIS A 53 36.56 -23.27 5.71
N LEU A 54 36.10 -23.35 6.97
CA LEU A 54 36.97 -23.60 8.11
C LEU A 54 37.70 -24.96 8.00
N SER A 55 36.99 -26.03 7.59
CA SER A 55 37.59 -27.33 7.36
C SER A 55 38.70 -27.29 6.30
N LEU A 56 38.44 -26.59 5.19
CA LEU A 56 39.43 -26.45 4.12
C LEU A 56 40.69 -25.71 4.59
N GLN A 57 40.50 -24.64 5.37
CA GLN A 57 41.61 -23.89 5.92
C GLN A 57 42.45 -24.73 6.90
N ILE A 58 41.80 -25.50 7.78
CA ILE A 58 42.49 -26.39 8.71
C ILE A 58 43.25 -27.46 7.96
N LEU A 59 42.65 -28.09 6.95
CA LEU A 59 43.29 -29.10 6.12
C LEU A 59 44.54 -28.56 5.40
N LYS A 60 44.45 -27.33 4.87
CA LYS A 60 45.58 -26.67 4.24
C LYS A 60 46.73 -26.43 5.26
N HIS A 61 46.43 -25.92 6.45
CA HIS A 61 47.44 -25.66 7.47
C HIS A 61 47.99 -26.95 8.05
N LYS A 62 47.16 -28.01 8.24
CA LYS A 62 47.62 -29.36 8.58
C LYS A 62 48.71 -29.80 7.60
N THR A 63 48.44 -29.72 6.30
CA THR A 63 49.40 -30.13 5.27
C THR A 63 50.70 -29.32 5.34
N ILE A 64 50.63 -28.02 5.60
CA ILE A 64 51.79 -27.16 5.74
C ILE A 64 52.65 -27.56 6.95
N ILE A 65 52.02 -27.85 8.10
CA ILE A 65 52.70 -28.23 9.33
C ILE A 65 53.30 -29.63 9.22
N ASP A 66 52.54 -30.61 8.71
CA ASP A 66 53.01 -31.99 8.49
C ASP A 66 54.19 -32.00 7.50
N ASN A 67 54.11 -31.23 6.41
CA ASN A 67 55.25 -31.09 5.48
C ASN A 67 56.45 -30.45 6.15
N PHE A 68 56.24 -29.40 6.98
CA PHE A 68 57.34 -28.78 7.75
C PHE A 68 58.02 -29.80 8.63
N LEU A 69 57.28 -30.58 9.43
CA LEU A 69 57.83 -31.61 10.32
C LEU A 69 58.58 -32.68 9.54
N THR A 70 57.94 -33.22 8.48
CA THR A 70 58.51 -34.25 7.61
C THR A 70 59.79 -33.77 6.92
N GLU A 71 59.80 -32.54 6.41
CA GLU A 71 60.97 -31.96 5.75
C GLU A 71 62.14 -31.77 6.75
N ARG A 72 61.86 -31.34 8.00
CA ARG A 72 62.92 -31.19 9.04
C ARG A 72 63.49 -32.58 9.39
N LEU A 73 62.64 -33.61 9.53
CA LEU A 73 63.09 -34.95 9.77
C LEU A 73 63.94 -35.48 8.60
N ASN A 74 63.48 -35.33 7.35
CA ASN A 74 64.21 -35.76 6.16
C ASN A 74 65.58 -35.09 6.03
N ASN A 75 65.71 -33.81 6.42
CA ASN A 75 66.99 -33.12 6.39
C ASN A 75 68.02 -33.77 7.33
N ILE A 76 67.60 -34.16 8.54
CA ILE A 76 68.47 -34.87 9.47
C ILE A 76 68.75 -36.30 8.99
N GLN A 77 67.77 -36.97 8.41
CA GLN A 77 67.93 -38.31 7.82
C GLN A 77 68.96 -38.31 6.69
N HIS A 78 68.89 -37.35 5.77
CA HIS A 78 69.90 -37.24 4.69
C HIS A 78 71.32 -36.97 5.21
N LEU A 79 71.47 -36.21 6.31
CA LEU A 79 72.76 -36.03 6.95
C LEU A 79 73.29 -37.37 7.52
N THR A 80 72.42 -38.13 8.21
CA THR A 80 72.79 -39.42 8.81
C THR A 80 73.12 -40.47 7.78
N GLU A 81 72.44 -40.44 6.60
CA GLU A 81 72.71 -41.36 5.51
C GLU A 81 74.01 -41.04 4.78
N SER A 82 74.38 -39.75 4.70
CA SER A 82 75.52 -39.24 3.94
C SER A 82 76.84 -39.24 4.72
N CYS A 83 76.80 -39.36 6.04
CA CYS A 83 77.96 -39.23 6.90
C CYS A 83 77.96 -40.34 7.96
N ASP A 84 79.14 -40.67 8.49
CA ASP A 84 79.35 -41.67 9.52
C ASP A 84 79.57 -41.06 10.93
N PHE A 85 79.57 -41.92 11.95
CA PHE A 85 79.71 -41.56 13.33
C PHE A 85 81.01 -40.77 13.59
N GLU A 86 82.13 -41.18 13.02
CA GLU A 86 83.47 -40.55 13.27
C GLU A 86 83.55 -39.18 12.60
N GLN A 87 82.90 -38.95 11.49
CA GLN A 87 82.74 -37.62 10.87
C GLN A 87 81.95 -36.64 11.75
N PHE A 88 80.81 -37.09 12.31
CA PHE A 88 79.99 -36.24 13.18
C PHE A 88 80.64 -35.98 14.59
N LYS A 89 81.57 -36.82 14.99
CA LYS A 89 82.33 -36.64 16.24
C LYS A 89 83.27 -35.43 16.18
N ASP A 90 83.68 -35.00 14.98
CA ASP A 90 84.40 -33.74 14.77
C ASP A 90 83.45 -32.58 14.87
N GLU A 91 83.58 -31.78 15.93
CA GLU A 91 82.74 -30.60 16.19
C GLU A 91 82.83 -29.60 15.05
N ASN A 92 83.99 -29.36 14.41
CA ASN A 92 84.08 -28.42 13.28
C ASN A 92 83.30 -28.91 12.08
N PHE A 93 83.25 -30.22 11.81
CA PHE A 93 82.45 -30.81 10.79
C PHE A 93 80.95 -30.64 11.10
N LEU A 94 80.55 -30.91 12.35
CA LEU A 94 79.17 -30.76 12.80
C LEU A 94 78.72 -29.31 12.72
N GLU A 95 79.58 -28.35 13.12
CA GLU A 95 79.32 -26.89 12.97
C GLU A 95 79.11 -26.52 11.47
N SER A 96 79.94 -27.06 10.56
CA SER A 96 79.85 -26.80 9.16
C SER A 96 78.49 -27.31 8.59
N ARG A 97 77.99 -28.46 9.07
CA ARG A 97 76.69 -29.04 8.66
C ARG A 97 75.53 -28.20 9.24
N LEU A 98 75.61 -27.77 10.46
CA LEU A 98 74.62 -26.85 11.03
C LEU A 98 74.56 -25.54 10.22
N ALA A 99 75.71 -24.95 9.88
CA ALA A 99 75.78 -23.73 9.11
C ALA A 99 75.14 -23.88 7.72
N ILE A 100 75.31 -25.03 7.05
CA ILE A 100 74.66 -25.34 5.79
C ILE A 100 73.15 -25.40 5.97
N LEU A 101 72.63 -26.08 7.00
CA LEU A 101 71.22 -26.14 7.31
C LEU A 101 70.63 -24.75 7.59
N GLN A 102 71.33 -23.93 8.38
CA GLN A 102 70.91 -22.59 8.71
C GLN A 102 70.92 -21.63 7.51
N ASN A 103 71.91 -21.75 6.63
CA ASN A 103 71.96 -20.98 5.39
C ASN A 103 70.85 -21.34 4.41
N THR A 104 70.45 -22.60 4.42
CA THR A 104 69.38 -23.09 3.49
C THR A 104 67.98 -22.83 4.00
N TYR A 105 67.75 -23.01 5.29
CA TYR A 105 66.40 -23.00 5.91
C TYR A 105 66.18 -21.89 6.95
N GLY A 106 67.18 -20.99 7.12
CA GLY A 106 67.14 -19.97 8.17
C GLY A 106 67.44 -20.59 9.57
N ILE A 107 67.11 -19.85 10.61
CA ILE A 107 67.37 -20.21 12.02
C ILE A 107 66.34 -21.25 12.53
N VAL A 108 65.86 -22.12 11.65
CA VAL A 108 64.90 -23.19 12.04
C VAL A 108 65.61 -24.30 12.80
N PHE A 109 66.81 -24.66 12.38
CA PHE A 109 67.70 -25.59 13.09
C PHE A 109 68.54 -24.80 14.08
N GLU A 110 68.31 -24.99 15.38
CA GLU A 110 69.10 -24.24 16.41
C GLU A 110 70.45 -24.89 16.68
N ASP A 111 70.49 -26.24 16.67
CA ASP A 111 71.72 -26.99 16.93
C ASP A 111 71.71 -28.37 16.28
N LEU A 112 72.85 -29.03 16.28
CA LEU A 112 73.03 -30.41 15.99
C LEU A 112 73.77 -31.09 17.13
N GLY A 113 73.36 -32.33 17.49
CA GLY A 113 74.03 -33.11 18.55
C GLY A 113 74.12 -34.59 18.14
N LEU A 114 75.29 -35.11 18.28
CA LEU A 114 75.57 -36.53 18.16
C LEU A 114 75.47 -37.18 19.55
N ILE A 115 74.64 -38.21 19.70
CA ILE A 115 74.40 -38.88 20.99
C ILE A 115 74.67 -40.39 20.79
N ASP A 116 75.34 -41.00 21.75
CA ASP A 116 75.61 -42.44 21.77
C ASP A 116 74.42 -43.24 22.33
N GLU A 117 74.54 -44.58 22.29
CA GLU A 117 73.54 -45.50 22.77
C GLU A 117 73.23 -45.41 24.26
N HIS A 118 74.11 -44.79 25.03
CA HIS A 118 73.92 -44.57 26.45
C HIS A 118 73.30 -43.20 26.79
N GLY A 119 72.97 -42.37 25.78
CA GLY A 119 72.39 -41.07 25.96
C GLY A 119 73.44 -39.96 26.25
N VAL A 120 74.69 -40.22 26.03
CA VAL A 120 75.73 -39.20 26.23
C VAL A 120 75.97 -38.42 24.93
N GLN A 121 75.98 -37.12 25.00
CA GLN A 121 76.26 -36.26 23.85
C GLN A 121 77.78 -36.26 23.57
N VAL A 122 78.11 -36.85 22.41
CA VAL A 122 79.49 -37.04 21.97
C VAL A 122 80.06 -35.81 21.29
N ALA A 123 79.26 -35.13 20.49
CA ALA A 123 79.60 -33.90 19.80
C ALA A 123 78.37 -32.98 19.73
N TYR A 124 78.67 -31.67 19.69
CA TYR A 124 77.61 -30.66 19.66
C TYR A 124 78.05 -29.44 18.83
N ALA A 125 77.11 -29.01 17.99
CA ALA A 125 77.22 -27.73 17.30
C ALA A 125 75.99 -26.88 17.62
N GLY A 126 76.16 -25.65 18.07
CA GLY A 126 75.06 -24.76 18.40
C GLY A 126 75.44 -23.68 19.41
N PRO A 127 74.55 -22.79 19.78
CA PRO A 127 74.80 -21.59 20.58
C PRO A 127 75.00 -21.89 22.10
N TYR A 128 74.80 -23.15 22.55
CA TYR A 128 74.83 -23.49 23.97
C TYR A 128 76.00 -24.40 24.27
N LYS A 129 76.49 -24.31 25.51
CA LYS A 129 77.57 -25.21 25.96
C LYS A 129 77.00 -26.50 26.52
N LEU A 130 76.66 -27.46 25.64
CA LEU A 130 76.08 -28.73 26.00
C LEU A 130 76.96 -29.92 25.77
N VAL A 131 78.30 -29.71 25.71
CA VAL A 131 79.26 -30.80 25.56
C VAL A 131 79.18 -31.71 26.78
N LYS A 132 79.05 -33.05 26.55
CA LYS A 132 78.84 -34.09 27.56
C LYS A 132 77.51 -34.00 28.33
N ALA A 133 76.46 -33.40 27.74
CA ALA A 133 75.15 -33.51 28.32
C ALA A 133 74.69 -34.99 28.32
N GLU A 134 74.04 -35.41 29.40
CA GLU A 134 73.52 -36.77 29.58
C GLU A 134 71.96 -36.73 29.40
N TYR A 135 71.44 -37.55 28.52
CA TYR A 135 70.02 -37.63 28.18
C TYR A 135 69.41 -39.01 28.50
N ALA A 136 70.17 -39.91 29.21
CA ALA A 136 69.70 -41.23 29.53
C ALA A 136 68.33 -41.28 30.24
N ASP A 137 68.05 -40.30 31.10
CA ASP A 137 66.81 -40.17 31.85
C ASP A 137 65.77 -39.26 31.14
N ALA A 138 66.10 -38.72 29.96
CA ALA A 138 65.18 -37.84 29.24
C ALA A 138 64.13 -38.68 28.47
N GLU A 139 62.87 -38.35 28.67
CA GLU A 139 61.75 -39.04 28.04
C GLU A 139 61.89 -39.12 26.50
N TRP A 140 62.23 -37.99 25.87
CA TRP A 140 62.43 -37.94 24.43
C TRP A 140 63.56 -38.86 23.93
N PHE A 141 64.62 -39.08 24.72
CA PHE A 141 65.72 -39.96 24.34
C PHE A 141 65.29 -41.44 24.42
N ASN A 142 64.57 -41.79 25.48
CA ASN A 142 64.06 -43.14 25.68
C ASN A 142 63.05 -43.55 24.56
N GLU A 143 62.32 -42.60 24.02
CA GLU A 143 61.46 -42.85 22.86
C GLU A 143 62.28 -42.91 21.55
N ALA A 144 63.18 -41.96 21.35
CA ALA A 144 63.94 -41.81 20.12
C ALA A 144 64.88 -42.99 19.86
N ILE A 145 65.51 -43.59 20.91
CA ILE A 145 66.42 -44.72 20.74
C ILE A 145 65.71 -45.99 20.25
N ASN A 146 64.40 -46.08 20.47
CA ASN A 146 63.56 -47.20 20.04
C ASN A 146 62.90 -47.03 18.67
N GLN A 147 63.07 -45.86 18.04
CA GLN A 147 62.49 -45.52 16.73
C GLN A 147 63.59 -45.12 15.76
N ASP A 148 63.42 -45.45 14.46
CA ASP A 148 64.42 -45.02 13.47
C ASP A 148 64.37 -43.50 13.23
N ASN A 149 63.16 -42.95 13.22
CA ASN A 149 62.89 -41.49 13.06
C ASN A 149 61.97 -41.04 14.19
N TYR A 150 62.29 -39.92 14.82
CA TYR A 150 61.53 -39.43 15.97
C TYR A 150 61.44 -37.91 15.99
N ILE A 151 60.27 -37.41 16.28
CA ILE A 151 60.00 -35.97 16.58
C ILE A 151 59.39 -35.92 17.97
N SER A 152 60.04 -35.24 18.89
CA SER A 152 59.57 -35.11 20.28
C SER A 152 58.36 -34.17 20.40
N ASP A 153 57.65 -34.25 21.52
CA ASP A 153 56.80 -33.16 21.98
C ASP A 153 57.63 -31.95 22.33
N VAL A 154 56.93 -30.79 22.45
CA VAL A 154 57.57 -29.55 22.93
C VAL A 154 57.79 -29.62 24.43
N PHE A 155 59.05 -29.43 24.86
CA PHE A 155 59.43 -29.46 26.25
C PHE A 155 60.44 -28.33 26.60
N LEU A 156 60.68 -28.06 27.87
CA LEU A 156 61.57 -26.97 28.30
C LEU A 156 63.07 -27.37 28.34
N GLY A 157 63.35 -28.65 28.45
CA GLY A 157 64.72 -29.23 28.48
C GLY A 157 65.71 -28.50 29.37
N LEU A 158 66.99 -28.78 29.18
CA LEU A 158 68.10 -28.16 29.93
C LEU A 158 68.22 -26.63 29.74
N ARG A 159 67.65 -26.14 28.63
CA ARG A 159 67.69 -24.71 28.25
C ARG A 159 66.61 -23.86 28.92
N ARG A 160 65.63 -24.47 29.54
CA ARG A 160 64.42 -23.85 30.08
C ARG A 160 63.67 -22.96 29.08
N LEU A 161 63.83 -23.27 27.78
CA LEU A 161 63.12 -22.65 26.68
C LEU A 161 62.30 -23.73 25.94
N PRO A 162 61.08 -23.44 25.50
CA PRO A 162 60.30 -24.39 24.77
C PRO A 162 60.99 -24.72 23.44
N HIS A 163 61.10 -26.00 23.14
CA HIS A 163 61.66 -26.51 21.89
C HIS A 163 61.21 -27.96 21.69
N PHE A 164 61.33 -28.49 20.50
CA PHE A 164 61.17 -29.89 20.20
C PHE A 164 62.39 -30.39 19.41
N ILE A 165 62.59 -31.68 19.42
CA ILE A 165 63.74 -32.36 18.81
C ILE A 165 63.28 -33.21 17.63
N VAL A 166 64.05 -33.15 16.56
CA VAL A 166 64.01 -34.08 15.47
C VAL A 166 65.26 -34.94 15.55
N SER A 167 65.12 -36.25 15.58
CA SER A 167 66.23 -37.18 15.66
C SER A 167 66.08 -38.37 14.72
N VAL A 168 67.24 -38.86 14.28
CA VAL A 168 67.37 -40.07 13.45
C VAL A 168 68.37 -40.98 14.09
N LYS A 169 67.96 -42.23 14.28
CA LYS A 169 68.78 -43.32 14.77
C LYS A 169 69.51 -43.99 13.62
N LYS A 170 70.81 -44.25 13.80
CA LYS A 170 71.61 -45.06 12.89
C LYS A 170 72.33 -46.19 13.65
N ASN A 171 72.37 -47.38 13.00
CA ASN A 171 73.10 -48.53 13.50
C ASN A 171 74.12 -48.92 12.44
N ASP A 172 75.42 -48.73 12.76
CA ASP A 172 76.52 -49.11 11.85
C ASP A 172 77.08 -50.49 12.11
N GLY A 173 76.31 -51.36 12.78
CA GLY A 173 76.65 -52.74 13.08
C GLY A 173 77.47 -52.91 14.39
N GLU A 174 78.34 -52.02 14.75
CA GLU A 174 79.10 -51.99 15.98
C GLU A 174 78.63 -50.96 17.02
N LYS A 175 77.97 -49.85 16.53
CA LYS A 175 77.52 -48.72 17.36
C LYS A 175 76.14 -48.32 16.94
N THR A 176 75.29 -48.07 17.93
CA THR A 176 73.98 -47.34 17.74
C THR A 176 74.16 -45.92 18.21
N TRP A 177 73.71 -44.94 17.41
CA TRP A 177 73.81 -43.52 17.71
C TRP A 177 72.61 -42.74 17.14
N LEU A 178 72.39 -41.57 17.71
CA LEU A 178 71.36 -40.65 17.30
C LEU A 178 71.97 -39.33 16.82
N LEU A 179 71.58 -38.87 15.63
CA LEU A 179 71.77 -37.46 15.25
C LEU A 179 70.48 -36.70 15.57
N ARG A 180 70.58 -35.73 16.43
CA ARG A 180 69.44 -34.92 16.80
C ARG A 180 69.66 -33.46 16.40
N SER A 181 68.56 -32.76 16.13
CA SER A 181 68.52 -31.30 15.99
C SER A 181 67.39 -30.72 16.79
N THR A 182 67.63 -29.60 17.42
CA THR A 182 66.59 -28.79 18.05
C THR A 182 65.99 -27.89 17.02
N ILE A 183 64.66 -27.92 16.94
CA ILE A 183 63.89 -27.03 16.06
C ILE A 183 63.47 -25.82 16.85
N ASN A 184 63.68 -24.64 16.25
CA ASN A 184 63.33 -23.34 16.83
C ASN A 184 61.82 -23.24 17.04
N PHE A 185 61.43 -23.10 18.30
CA PHE A 185 60.03 -23.02 18.70
C PHE A 185 59.30 -21.84 18.07
N THR A 186 59.94 -20.66 17.97
CA THR A 186 59.32 -19.46 17.41
C THR A 186 58.96 -19.68 15.95
N ALA A 187 59.92 -20.23 15.16
CA ALA A 187 59.67 -20.51 13.74
C ALA A 187 58.51 -21.50 13.53
N PHE A 188 58.36 -22.50 14.40
CA PHE A 188 57.25 -23.42 14.38
C PHE A 188 55.94 -22.79 14.86
N ASN A 189 55.96 -22.03 15.97
CA ASN A 189 54.81 -21.36 16.54
C ASN A 189 54.19 -20.37 15.55
N ASP A 190 55.03 -19.63 14.82
CA ASP A 190 54.60 -18.62 13.85
C ASP A 190 53.77 -19.24 12.69
N LEU A 191 54.05 -20.48 12.31
CA LEU A 191 53.24 -21.21 11.31
C LEU A 191 51.80 -21.42 11.77
N VAL A 192 51.59 -21.56 13.08
CA VAL A 192 50.29 -21.81 13.69
C VAL A 192 49.61 -20.47 14.09
N GLU A 193 50.40 -19.55 14.67
CA GLU A 193 49.87 -18.25 15.14
C GLU A 193 49.35 -17.36 13.99
N ASN A 194 49.93 -17.49 12.80
CA ASN A 194 49.48 -16.79 11.59
C ASN A 194 48.15 -17.30 11.05
N LEU A 195 47.62 -18.42 11.57
CA LEU A 195 46.28 -18.89 11.24
C LEU A 195 45.23 -18.09 12.02
N GLN A 196 44.89 -16.93 11.50
CA GLN A 196 43.83 -16.08 12.03
C GLN A 196 42.71 -15.98 11.00
N ILE A 197 41.51 -16.43 11.38
CA ILE A 197 40.30 -16.34 10.55
C ILE A 197 39.27 -15.51 11.34
N GLY A 198 38.76 -14.45 10.72
CA GLY A 198 37.84 -13.51 11.40
C GLY A 198 38.59 -12.67 12.45
N LYS A 199 37.86 -12.16 13.44
CA LYS A 199 38.38 -11.30 14.50
C LYS A 199 38.83 -12.08 15.72
N THR A 200 38.17 -13.18 16.03
CA THR A 200 38.35 -13.97 17.26
C THR A 200 38.99 -15.33 17.02
N GLY A 201 39.12 -15.70 15.72
CA GLY A 201 39.67 -17.00 15.36
C GLY A 201 41.18 -17.10 15.58
N PHE A 202 41.64 -18.20 16.17
CA PHE A 202 43.04 -18.54 16.34
C PHE A 202 43.23 -20.04 16.41
N ALA A 203 44.45 -20.50 16.13
CA ALA A 203 44.81 -21.89 16.21
C ALA A 203 45.88 -22.15 17.27
N PHE A 204 45.93 -23.38 17.74
CA PHE A 204 46.96 -23.92 18.61
C PHE A 204 47.07 -25.44 18.41
N ILE A 205 48.17 -26.03 18.87
CA ILE A 205 48.42 -27.47 18.80
C ILE A 205 48.52 -28.03 20.20
N VAL A 206 47.91 -29.18 20.43
CA VAL A 206 48.05 -29.97 21.67
C VAL A 206 48.43 -31.39 21.32
N ASN A 207 49.12 -32.08 22.26
CA ASN A 207 49.31 -33.52 22.15
C ASN A 207 48.07 -34.30 22.64
N ARG A 208 48.10 -35.64 22.58
CA ARG A 208 47.00 -36.49 23.06
C ARG A 208 46.70 -36.40 24.55
N GLU A 209 47.67 -35.92 25.34
CA GLU A 209 47.49 -35.67 26.79
C GLU A 209 46.87 -34.28 27.06
N GLY A 210 46.78 -33.45 26.03
CA GLY A 210 46.26 -32.10 26.09
C GLY A 210 47.32 -31.03 26.44
N ASN A 211 48.59 -31.37 26.40
CA ASN A 211 49.68 -30.42 26.63
C ASN A 211 49.87 -29.59 25.36
N PHE A 212 49.99 -28.25 25.55
CA PHE A 212 50.23 -27.33 24.45
C PHE A 212 51.59 -27.53 23.79
N GLN A 213 51.55 -27.69 22.46
CA GLN A 213 52.74 -27.78 21.60
C GLN A 213 53.04 -26.43 20.92
N THR A 214 52.19 -25.44 21.07
CA THR A 214 52.34 -24.04 20.64
C THR A 214 51.95 -23.13 21.79
N LYS A 215 52.27 -21.84 21.68
CA LYS A 215 51.92 -20.85 22.70
C LYS A 215 50.40 -20.62 22.71
N PRO A 216 49.67 -20.97 23.78
CA PRO A 216 48.24 -20.77 23.83
C PRO A 216 47.93 -19.29 23.99
N LYS A 217 46.81 -18.82 23.36
CA LYS A 217 46.21 -17.55 23.70
C LYS A 217 45.43 -17.66 25.02
N SER A 218 45.21 -16.55 25.71
CA SER A 218 44.54 -16.49 27.02
C SER A 218 43.15 -17.10 27.03
N ASP A 219 42.46 -17.10 25.88
CA ASP A 219 41.10 -17.56 25.73
C ASP A 219 40.98 -18.97 25.14
N ALA A 220 42.17 -19.66 25.01
CA ALA A 220 42.16 -21.04 24.55
C ALA A 220 41.43 -21.94 25.55
N ILE A 221 40.59 -22.84 25.00
CA ILE A 221 39.95 -23.90 25.79
C ILE A 221 41.04 -24.67 26.53
N THR A 222 40.84 -24.89 27.84
CA THR A 222 41.77 -25.71 28.61
C THR A 222 41.79 -27.14 28.13
N ALA A 223 43.00 -27.74 28.11
CA ALA A 223 43.22 -29.14 27.71
C ALA A 223 42.24 -30.14 28.36
N LYS A 224 41.79 -29.86 29.57
CA LYS A 224 40.86 -30.69 30.33
C LYS A 224 39.45 -30.71 29.75
N GLN A 225 39.03 -29.69 29.00
CA GLN A 225 37.72 -29.66 28.30
C GLN A 225 37.84 -30.27 26.90
N LEU A 226 39.00 -30.17 26.27
CA LEU A 226 39.23 -30.74 24.95
C LEU A 226 39.43 -32.28 25.01
N SER A 227 39.98 -32.78 26.13
CA SER A 227 40.68 -34.05 26.18
C SER A 227 39.78 -35.29 26.31
N LEU A 228 38.59 -35.19 26.85
CA LEU A 228 37.85 -36.40 27.20
C LEU A 228 36.98 -36.97 26.10
N ASP A 229 36.43 -36.12 25.25
CA ASP A 229 35.46 -36.56 24.20
C ASP A 229 36.00 -36.52 22.76
N LEU A 230 36.97 -35.60 22.48
CA LEU A 230 37.52 -35.40 21.14
C LEU A 230 38.62 -36.40 20.80
N ILE A 231 39.47 -36.71 21.80
CA ILE A 231 40.69 -37.51 21.61
C ILE A 231 40.43 -38.99 21.65
N ARG A 232 39.36 -39.43 22.32
CA ARG A 232 39.10 -40.85 22.60
C ARG A 232 38.34 -41.62 21.50
N ASN A 233 37.61 -40.91 20.66
CA ASN A 233 36.64 -41.58 19.76
C ASN A 233 36.95 -41.55 18.26
N ASP A 234 37.93 -40.80 17.79
CA ASP A 234 38.17 -40.66 16.36
C ASP A 234 39.45 -41.41 15.93
N LYS A 235 39.25 -42.40 15.09
CA LYS A 235 40.29 -43.35 14.64
C LYS A 235 40.92 -43.00 13.29
N ASN A 236 40.46 -41.93 12.62
CA ASN A 236 40.95 -41.63 11.27
C ASN A 236 41.75 -40.30 11.28
N PRO A 237 43.10 -40.36 11.06
CA PRO A 237 43.97 -39.19 11.08
C PRO A 237 43.64 -38.13 10.02
N ASP A 238 42.90 -38.50 8.99
CA ASP A 238 42.58 -37.59 7.89
C ASP A 238 41.29 -36.78 8.09
N ASP A 239 40.52 -37.07 9.13
CA ASP A 239 39.24 -36.40 9.36
C ASP A 239 39.41 -35.04 10.05
N VAL A 240 38.71 -34.04 9.50
CA VAL A 240 38.53 -32.75 10.15
C VAL A 240 37.20 -32.76 10.89
N ILE A 241 37.24 -32.53 12.19
CA ILE A 241 36.08 -32.59 13.06
C ILE A 241 35.67 -31.18 13.43
N ILE A 242 34.38 -30.85 13.25
CA ILE A 242 33.80 -29.57 13.68
C ILE A 242 32.85 -29.81 14.83
N ARG A 243 33.01 -29.03 15.91
CA ARG A 243 32.10 -29.06 17.06
C ARG A 243 31.78 -27.63 17.52
N GLU A 244 30.55 -27.46 17.96
CA GLU A 244 30.13 -26.25 18.67
C GLU A 244 30.09 -26.57 20.17
N THR A 245 30.65 -25.68 20.98
CA THR A 245 30.69 -25.82 22.45
C THR A 245 30.69 -24.44 23.09
N PHE A 246 30.69 -24.40 24.40
CA PHE A 246 30.79 -23.13 25.14
C PHE A 246 32.25 -22.86 25.59
N GLY A 247 32.66 -21.62 25.45
CA GLY A 247 33.98 -21.16 25.92
C GLY A 247 34.09 -21.15 27.44
N THR A 248 35.35 -21.22 27.93
CA THR A 248 35.66 -21.36 29.36
C THR A 248 35.44 -20.10 30.18
N SER A 249 35.72 -18.93 29.62
CA SER A 249 35.75 -17.66 30.36
C SER A 249 34.49 -16.80 30.23
N VAL A 250 33.73 -17.00 29.17
CA VAL A 250 32.46 -16.34 28.90
C VAL A 250 31.54 -17.42 28.33
N GLN A 251 30.28 -17.53 28.76
CA GLN A 251 29.28 -18.48 28.21
C GLN A 251 28.97 -18.20 26.71
N GLU A 252 30.00 -17.93 25.91
CA GLU A 252 29.89 -17.69 24.49
C GLU A 252 30.04 -18.99 23.73
N GLU A 253 29.17 -19.20 22.75
CA GLU A 253 29.26 -20.32 21.84
C GLU A 253 30.47 -20.16 20.93
N ILE A 254 31.30 -21.20 20.85
CA ILE A 254 32.50 -21.26 20.03
C ILE A 254 32.44 -22.44 19.07
N ILE A 255 33.06 -22.26 17.92
CA ILE A 255 33.32 -23.32 16.95
C ILE A 255 34.74 -23.83 17.19
N LEU A 256 34.87 -25.13 17.32
CA LEU A 256 36.13 -25.85 17.33
C LEU A 256 36.25 -26.66 16.05
N VAL A 257 37.39 -26.49 15.37
CA VAL A 257 37.71 -27.29 14.20
C VAL A 257 39.04 -27.96 14.49
N THR A 258 39.09 -29.30 14.46
CA THR A 258 40.27 -30.05 14.80
C THR A 258 40.78 -30.89 13.63
N GLY A 259 42.09 -30.97 13.49
CA GLY A 259 42.79 -31.81 12.52
C GLY A 259 43.98 -32.49 13.16
N PHE A 260 44.22 -33.76 12.79
CA PHE A 260 45.34 -34.53 13.37
C PHE A 260 46.63 -34.30 12.60
N LEU A 261 47.73 -34.13 13.34
CA LEU A 261 49.08 -33.95 12.84
C LEU A 261 49.99 -35.09 13.35
N LYS A 262 51.15 -35.25 12.75
CA LYS A 262 52.18 -36.20 13.22
C LYS A 262 51.56 -37.60 13.44
N ASP A 263 50.90 -38.15 12.42
CA ASP A 263 50.22 -39.44 12.46
C ASP A 263 49.22 -39.62 13.62
N GLY A 264 48.64 -38.50 14.04
CA GLY A 264 47.60 -38.45 15.08
C GLY A 264 48.15 -38.27 16.49
N GLU A 265 49.44 -38.06 16.69
CA GLU A 265 50.01 -37.75 18.02
C GLU A 265 49.72 -36.31 18.47
N TRP A 266 49.67 -35.38 17.51
CA TRP A 266 49.29 -34.00 17.75
C TRP A 266 47.96 -33.68 17.18
N ILE A 267 47.26 -32.69 17.79
CA ILE A 267 45.94 -32.21 17.36
C ILE A 267 46.05 -30.72 17.19
N MET A 268 45.86 -30.26 15.97
CA MET A 268 45.67 -28.86 15.66
C MET A 268 44.24 -28.50 15.96
N VAL A 269 44.02 -27.46 16.75
CA VAL A 269 42.71 -26.94 17.14
C VAL A 269 42.62 -25.52 16.67
N PHE A 270 41.59 -25.23 15.91
CA PHE A 270 41.16 -23.89 15.57
C PHE A 270 39.91 -23.55 16.38
N GLN A 271 39.95 -22.42 17.07
CA GLN A 271 38.87 -21.91 17.89
C GLN A 271 38.40 -20.56 17.37
N GLN A 272 37.08 -20.37 17.19
CA GLN A 272 36.48 -19.10 16.80
C GLN A 272 35.14 -18.92 17.50
N ASN A 273 34.80 -17.67 17.87
CA ASN A 273 33.47 -17.35 18.38
C ASN A 273 32.40 -17.53 17.27
N LEU A 274 31.31 -18.22 17.59
CA LEU A 274 30.22 -18.49 16.64
C LEU A 274 29.60 -17.20 16.10
N LYS A 275 29.44 -16.17 16.93
CA LYS A 275 28.93 -14.88 16.50
C LYS A 275 29.85 -14.19 15.49
N ASP A 276 31.17 -14.31 15.67
CA ASP A 276 32.15 -13.77 14.73
C ASP A 276 32.12 -14.52 13.40
N ALA A 277 32.11 -15.85 13.46
CA ALA A 277 32.03 -16.70 12.27
C ALA A 277 30.75 -16.45 11.44
N LEU A 278 29.65 -16.07 12.09
CA LEU A 278 28.37 -15.76 11.48
C LEU A 278 28.06 -14.26 11.38
N SER A 279 29.04 -13.37 11.60
CA SER A 279 28.82 -11.91 11.64
C SER A 279 28.23 -11.35 10.35
N ASP A 280 28.72 -11.82 9.20
CA ASP A 280 28.24 -11.37 7.89
C ASP A 280 26.80 -11.82 7.63
N PHE A 281 26.45 -13.05 8.11
CA PHE A 281 25.09 -13.53 8.08
C PHE A 281 24.16 -12.64 8.92
N GLN A 282 24.57 -12.28 10.15
CA GLN A 282 23.76 -11.41 11.01
C GLN A 282 23.52 -10.05 10.37
N THR A 283 24.54 -9.48 9.73
CA THR A 283 24.43 -8.21 9.00
C THR A 283 23.45 -8.34 7.84
N ALA A 284 23.58 -9.38 7.02
CA ALA A 284 22.65 -9.65 5.92
C ALA A 284 21.21 -9.89 6.41
N GLN A 285 21.05 -10.61 7.52
CA GLN A 285 19.76 -10.84 8.17
C GLN A 285 19.09 -9.55 8.63
N ASN A 286 19.84 -8.66 9.28
CA ASN A 286 19.31 -7.37 9.74
C ASN A 286 18.87 -6.49 8.58
N ILE A 287 19.62 -6.47 7.48
CA ILE A 287 19.24 -5.76 6.25
C ILE A 287 17.98 -6.38 5.66
N ALA A 288 17.88 -7.70 5.57
CA ALA A 288 16.70 -8.39 5.07
C ALA A 288 15.45 -8.08 5.92
N ILE A 289 15.56 -8.11 7.24
CA ILE A 289 14.46 -7.73 8.15
C ILE A 289 14.03 -6.29 7.92
N LEU A 290 14.97 -5.36 7.75
CA LEU A 290 14.66 -3.95 7.49
C LEU A 290 13.90 -3.78 6.16
N ILE A 291 14.31 -4.51 5.11
CA ILE A 291 13.61 -4.51 3.81
C ILE A 291 12.20 -5.09 3.95
N ILE A 292 12.02 -6.20 4.68
CA ILE A 292 10.73 -6.82 4.93
C ILE A 292 9.81 -5.87 5.71
N MET A 293 10.31 -5.22 6.74
CA MET A 293 9.54 -4.25 7.54
C MET A 293 9.12 -3.03 6.71
N SER A 294 10.04 -2.47 5.91
CA SER A 294 9.72 -1.33 5.04
C SER A 294 8.71 -1.72 3.96
N GLY A 295 8.85 -2.88 3.34
CA GLY A 295 7.87 -3.44 2.41
C GLY A 295 6.50 -3.66 3.05
N GLY A 296 6.47 -4.20 4.26
CA GLY A 296 5.24 -4.36 5.05
C GLY A 296 4.54 -3.02 5.33
N LEU A 297 5.30 -1.98 5.68
CA LEU A 297 4.75 -0.64 5.89
C LEU A 297 4.13 -0.06 4.61
N VAL A 298 4.79 -0.25 3.47
CA VAL A 298 4.26 0.17 2.16
C VAL A 298 2.96 -0.57 1.84
N ILE A 299 2.89 -1.88 2.08
CA ILE A 299 1.67 -2.68 1.86
C ILE A 299 0.53 -2.16 2.74
N ILE A 300 0.76 -1.91 4.03
CA ILE A 300 -0.25 -1.39 4.97
C ILE A 300 -0.76 -0.02 4.50
N THR A 301 0.15 0.88 4.12
CA THR A 301 -0.20 2.22 3.64
C THR A 301 -1.03 2.14 2.35
N MET A 302 -0.61 1.30 1.40
CA MET A 302 -1.32 1.10 0.14
C MET A 302 -2.69 0.46 0.36
N ALA A 303 -2.81 -0.53 1.27
CA ALA A 303 -4.08 -1.15 1.65
C ALA A 303 -5.07 -0.12 2.18
N PHE A 304 -4.60 0.79 3.05
CA PHE A 304 -5.42 1.87 3.59
C PHE A 304 -5.88 2.84 2.50
N LEU A 305 -4.96 3.32 1.66
CA LEU A 305 -5.27 4.25 0.57
C LEU A 305 -6.26 3.64 -0.45
N LEU A 306 -5.98 2.44 -0.94
CA LEU A 306 -6.83 1.77 -1.93
C LEU A 306 -8.22 1.47 -1.36
N SER A 307 -8.30 0.97 -0.12
CA SER A 307 -9.60 0.69 0.53
C SER A 307 -10.41 1.96 0.71
N THR A 308 -9.79 3.06 1.15
CA THR A 308 -10.47 4.35 1.32
C THR A 308 -10.98 4.90 -0.02
N ILE A 309 -10.15 4.87 -1.07
CA ILE A 309 -10.54 5.33 -2.41
C ILE A 309 -11.71 4.49 -2.95
N THR A 310 -11.62 3.16 -2.79
CA THR A 310 -12.65 2.23 -3.31
C THR A 310 -13.97 2.42 -2.59
N VAL A 311 -13.96 2.47 -1.26
CA VAL A 311 -15.20 2.66 -0.46
C VAL A 311 -15.82 4.03 -0.73
N ASN A 312 -15.03 5.09 -0.89
CA ASN A 312 -15.54 6.41 -1.25
C ASN A 312 -16.21 6.42 -2.64
N ARG A 313 -15.65 5.67 -3.61
CA ARG A 313 -16.29 5.50 -4.93
C ARG A 313 -17.61 4.74 -4.83
N ILE A 314 -17.67 3.67 -4.04
CA ILE A 314 -18.91 2.92 -3.79
C ILE A 314 -19.96 3.82 -3.14
N ALA A 315 -19.60 4.55 -2.08
CA ALA A 315 -20.51 5.46 -1.40
C ALA A 315 -21.07 6.55 -2.33
N LYS A 316 -20.24 7.06 -3.25
CA LYS A 316 -20.68 8.03 -4.26
C LYS A 316 -21.65 7.40 -5.27
N ALA A 317 -21.33 6.22 -5.78
CA ALA A 317 -22.20 5.50 -6.73
C ALA A 317 -23.56 5.13 -6.11
N ASP A 318 -23.57 4.70 -4.85
CA ASP A 318 -24.83 4.40 -4.13
C ASP A 318 -25.70 5.65 -3.95
N ARG A 319 -25.10 6.81 -3.64
CA ARG A 319 -25.86 8.08 -3.57
C ARG A 319 -26.42 8.50 -4.93
N GLU A 320 -25.65 8.39 -5.99
CA GLU A 320 -26.11 8.70 -7.36
C GLU A 320 -27.26 7.78 -7.77
N LYS A 321 -27.17 6.49 -7.45
CA LYS A 321 -28.23 5.51 -7.71
C LYS A 321 -29.53 5.84 -6.96
N GLU A 322 -29.43 6.21 -5.70
CA GLU A 322 -30.59 6.60 -4.88
C GLU A 322 -31.29 7.85 -5.44
N MET A 323 -30.51 8.89 -5.81
CA MET A 323 -31.06 10.09 -6.45
C MET A 323 -31.76 9.75 -7.77
N MET A 324 -31.18 8.86 -8.59
CA MET A 324 -31.78 8.44 -9.85
C MET A 324 -33.09 7.66 -9.62
N ASN A 325 -33.14 6.78 -8.64
CA ASN A 325 -34.35 6.06 -8.26
C ASN A 325 -35.47 7.01 -7.84
N GLN A 326 -35.17 8.01 -7.01
CA GLN A 326 -36.16 9.01 -6.61
C GLN A 326 -36.69 9.79 -7.82
N GLN A 327 -35.80 10.17 -8.74
CA GLN A 327 -36.20 10.88 -9.97
C GLN A 327 -37.07 10.02 -10.88
N VAL A 328 -36.79 8.72 -11.00
CA VAL A 328 -37.63 7.78 -11.76
C VAL A 328 -39.02 7.66 -11.15
N ILE A 329 -39.12 7.55 -9.81
CA ILE A 329 -40.42 7.48 -9.12
C ILE A 329 -41.22 8.75 -9.32
N GLU A 330 -40.60 9.94 -9.21
CA GLU A 330 -41.25 11.22 -9.40
C GLU A 330 -41.75 11.38 -10.85
N THR A 331 -40.91 11.02 -11.82
CA THR A 331 -41.27 11.06 -13.24
C THR A 331 -42.41 10.08 -13.56
N GLY A 332 -42.37 8.88 -12.97
CA GLY A 332 -43.44 7.86 -13.14
C GLY A 332 -44.80 8.34 -12.59
N LYS A 333 -44.79 9.01 -11.42
CA LYS A 333 -46.02 9.62 -10.86
C LYS A 333 -46.61 10.69 -11.80
N LEU A 334 -45.75 11.58 -12.34
CA LEU A 334 -46.19 12.62 -13.26
C LEU A 334 -46.73 12.03 -14.58
N ALA A 335 -46.10 11.01 -15.13
CA ALA A 335 -46.57 10.32 -16.35
C ALA A 335 -47.93 9.66 -16.12
N SER A 336 -48.12 8.98 -14.99
CA SER A 336 -49.41 8.33 -14.65
C SER A 336 -50.54 9.34 -14.45
N ILE A 337 -50.25 10.48 -13.80
CA ILE A 337 -51.24 11.57 -13.67
C ILE A 337 -51.57 12.16 -15.05
N GLY A 338 -50.57 12.27 -15.94
CA GLY A 338 -50.79 12.76 -17.30
C GLY A 338 -51.70 11.87 -18.13
N GLU A 339 -51.53 10.57 -18.08
CA GLU A 339 -52.35 9.59 -18.80
C GLU A 339 -53.78 9.56 -18.27
N LEU A 340 -53.95 9.54 -16.96
CA LEU A 340 -55.30 9.62 -16.33
C LEU A 340 -55.99 10.94 -16.65
N ALA A 341 -55.27 12.06 -16.62
CA ALA A 341 -55.85 13.37 -16.93
C ALA A 341 -56.37 13.46 -18.37
N ALA A 342 -55.67 12.88 -19.34
CA ALA A 342 -56.07 12.83 -20.73
C ALA A 342 -57.36 12.00 -20.93
N GLY A 343 -57.47 10.83 -20.29
CA GLY A 343 -58.66 9.99 -20.33
C GLY A 343 -59.89 10.66 -19.72
N ILE A 344 -59.71 11.18 -18.49
CA ILE A 344 -60.82 11.87 -17.78
C ILE A 344 -61.30 13.13 -18.54
N ALA A 345 -60.37 13.90 -19.12
CA ALA A 345 -60.76 15.08 -19.88
C ALA A 345 -61.60 14.76 -21.12
N HIS A 346 -61.31 13.67 -21.82
CA HIS A 346 -62.13 13.20 -22.93
C HIS A 346 -63.53 12.77 -22.49
N GLU A 347 -63.62 12.01 -21.38
CA GLU A 347 -64.89 11.54 -20.83
C GLU A 347 -65.75 12.65 -20.25
N ILE A 348 -65.18 13.73 -19.73
CA ILE A 348 -65.91 14.90 -19.24
C ILE A 348 -66.37 15.83 -20.40
N ASN A 349 -65.53 16.01 -21.41
CA ASN A 349 -65.85 16.91 -22.50
C ASN A 349 -67.06 16.46 -23.29
N ASN A 350 -67.32 15.13 -23.45
CA ASN A 350 -68.43 14.57 -24.20
C ASN A 350 -69.79 14.93 -23.60
N PRO A 351 -70.09 14.63 -22.29
CA PRO A 351 -71.41 14.98 -21.75
C PRO A 351 -71.57 16.50 -21.60
N VAL A 352 -70.47 17.26 -21.37
CA VAL A 352 -70.56 18.72 -21.33
C VAL A 352 -70.86 19.33 -22.66
N ALA A 353 -70.34 18.78 -23.77
CA ALA A 353 -70.68 19.25 -25.11
C ALA A 353 -72.16 19.03 -25.40
N ILE A 354 -72.69 17.85 -25.05
CA ILE A 354 -74.16 17.52 -25.23
C ILE A 354 -75.00 18.49 -24.37
N MET A 355 -74.64 18.71 -23.09
CA MET A 355 -75.40 19.63 -22.23
C MET A 355 -75.44 21.09 -22.76
N VAL A 356 -74.31 21.57 -23.31
CA VAL A 356 -74.21 22.90 -23.89
C VAL A 356 -75.03 23.03 -25.16
N GLU A 357 -75.07 21.97 -26.02
CA GLU A 357 -75.79 21.90 -27.25
C GLU A 357 -77.30 21.87 -26.98
N GLU A 358 -77.77 20.96 -26.10
CA GLU A 358 -79.15 20.88 -25.66
C GLU A 358 -79.66 22.19 -24.99
N ALA A 359 -78.85 22.80 -24.12
CA ALA A 359 -79.22 24.06 -23.53
C ALA A 359 -79.32 25.19 -24.57
N GLY A 360 -78.47 25.21 -25.58
CA GLY A 360 -78.52 26.13 -26.71
C GLY A 360 -79.78 25.96 -27.50
N TRP A 361 -80.11 24.69 -27.80
CA TRP A 361 -81.36 24.39 -28.58
C TRP A 361 -82.61 24.81 -27.83
N VAL A 362 -82.74 24.53 -26.55
CA VAL A 362 -83.81 25.02 -25.72
C VAL A 362 -83.86 26.56 -25.66
N GLN A 363 -82.74 27.23 -25.68
CA GLN A 363 -82.64 28.69 -25.69
C GLN A 363 -83.17 29.29 -27.00
N ASP A 364 -82.84 28.66 -28.14
CA ASP A 364 -83.32 29.03 -29.45
C ASP A 364 -84.85 28.84 -29.56
N LEU A 365 -85.39 27.73 -29.00
CA LEU A 365 -86.85 27.51 -28.96
C LEU A 365 -87.61 28.54 -28.15
N LEU A 366 -87.04 29.09 -27.09
CA LEU A 366 -87.61 30.15 -26.23
C LEU A 366 -87.67 31.51 -26.93
N GLU A 367 -86.95 31.69 -28.05
CA GLU A 367 -86.98 32.93 -28.87
C GLU A 367 -88.15 32.90 -29.88
N GLU A 368 -88.87 31.77 -30.06
CA GLU A 368 -90.05 31.70 -30.93
C GLU A 368 -91.26 32.44 -30.36
N GLU A 369 -92.09 33.08 -31.21
CA GLU A 369 -93.23 33.95 -30.82
C GLU A 369 -94.18 33.27 -29.84
N GLU A 370 -94.34 31.93 -29.90
CA GLU A 370 -95.28 31.15 -29.05
C GLU A 370 -94.91 31.14 -27.58
N PHE A 371 -93.67 31.37 -27.25
CA PHE A 371 -93.16 31.33 -25.86
C PHE A 371 -92.92 32.71 -25.23
N GLN A 372 -93.09 33.79 -25.98
CA GLN A 372 -92.81 35.18 -25.54
C GLN A 372 -93.76 35.72 -24.47
N GLU A 373 -94.99 35.16 -24.32
CA GLU A 373 -96.00 35.55 -23.33
C GLU A 373 -95.95 34.77 -22.00
N SER A 374 -94.91 33.95 -21.76
CA SER A 374 -94.79 33.13 -20.55
C SER A 374 -94.29 33.94 -19.38
N GLU A 375 -95.01 33.95 -18.22
CA GLU A 375 -94.52 34.57 -16.95
C GLU A 375 -93.18 34.02 -16.47
N ASN A 376 -92.76 32.82 -16.91
CA ASN A 376 -91.56 32.13 -16.51
C ASN A 376 -90.42 32.25 -17.54
N LEU A 377 -90.59 32.96 -18.64
CA LEU A 377 -89.58 33.05 -19.71
C LEU A 377 -88.27 33.58 -19.26
N GLU A 378 -88.29 34.59 -18.40
CA GLU A 378 -87.06 35.22 -17.85
C GLU A 378 -86.25 34.24 -16.96
N GLU A 379 -86.94 33.34 -16.21
CA GLU A 379 -86.32 32.37 -15.36
C GLU A 379 -85.70 31.20 -16.14
N PHE A 380 -86.43 30.73 -17.21
CA PHE A 380 -85.90 29.74 -18.15
C PHE A 380 -84.68 30.24 -18.88
N THR A 381 -84.70 31.43 -19.43
CA THR A 381 -83.54 32.06 -20.10
C THR A 381 -82.36 32.23 -19.16
N ARG A 382 -82.63 32.60 -17.91
CA ARG A 382 -81.56 32.68 -16.87
C ARG A 382 -80.97 31.31 -16.56
N ALA A 383 -81.78 30.26 -16.40
CA ALA A 383 -81.34 28.91 -16.10
C ALA A 383 -80.48 28.32 -17.25
N LEU A 384 -80.89 28.47 -18.48
CA LEU A 384 -80.18 28.03 -19.67
C LEU A 384 -78.83 28.80 -19.85
N THR A 385 -78.89 30.08 -19.67
CA THR A 385 -77.65 30.89 -19.68
C THR A 385 -76.63 30.42 -18.60
N GLN A 386 -77.17 29.99 -17.44
CA GLN A 386 -76.34 29.42 -16.37
C GLN A 386 -75.76 28.07 -16.76
N ILE A 387 -76.58 27.16 -17.38
CA ILE A 387 -76.11 25.85 -17.85
C ILE A 387 -75.04 26.02 -18.94
N ASN A 388 -75.29 26.87 -19.95
CA ASN A 388 -74.29 27.19 -20.98
C ASN A 388 -72.98 27.72 -20.41
N SER A 389 -73.11 28.65 -19.47
CA SER A 389 -71.93 29.24 -18.76
C SER A 389 -71.11 28.17 -18.01
N GLN A 390 -71.78 27.23 -17.29
CA GLN A 390 -71.10 26.16 -16.56
C GLN A 390 -70.49 25.13 -17.51
N GLY A 391 -71.18 24.79 -18.61
CA GLY A 391 -70.69 23.90 -19.66
C GLY A 391 -69.38 24.44 -20.29
N ARG A 392 -69.38 25.69 -20.73
CA ARG A 392 -68.17 26.36 -21.26
C ARG A 392 -67.02 26.31 -20.25
N ARG A 393 -67.32 26.50 -18.99
CA ARG A 393 -66.36 26.45 -17.92
C ARG A 393 -65.76 25.05 -17.70
N CYS A 394 -66.58 23.99 -17.72
CA CYS A 394 -66.09 22.62 -17.65
C CYS A 394 -65.13 22.33 -18.81
N LYS A 395 -65.49 22.77 -20.04
CA LYS A 395 -64.63 22.68 -21.21
C LYS A 395 -63.29 23.39 -21.05
N GLU A 396 -63.25 24.55 -20.43
CA GLU A 396 -62.00 25.25 -20.12
C GLU A 396 -61.13 24.51 -19.09
N ILE A 397 -61.72 23.94 -18.02
CA ILE A 397 -61.03 23.21 -16.99
C ILE A 397 -60.40 21.93 -17.60
N THR A 398 -61.16 21.18 -18.39
CA THR A 398 -60.67 19.98 -19.06
C THR A 398 -59.59 20.27 -20.09
N HIS A 399 -59.71 21.39 -20.83
CA HIS A 399 -58.66 21.86 -21.74
C HIS A 399 -57.36 22.22 -21.02
N LYS A 400 -57.43 22.83 -19.85
CA LYS A 400 -56.28 23.14 -18.99
C LYS A 400 -55.64 21.85 -18.42
N LEU A 401 -56.47 20.84 -18.08
CA LEU A 401 -55.99 19.53 -17.60
C LEU A 401 -55.27 18.76 -18.70
N LEU A 402 -55.82 18.77 -19.93
CA LEU A 402 -55.21 18.19 -21.12
C LEU A 402 -53.90 18.88 -21.50
N SER A 403 -53.80 20.18 -21.34
CA SER A 403 -52.55 20.92 -21.59
C SER A 403 -51.41 20.54 -20.60
N PHE A 404 -51.80 20.15 -19.39
CA PHE A 404 -50.86 19.60 -18.40
C PHE A 404 -50.35 18.21 -18.78
N ALA A 405 -51.22 17.36 -19.41
CA ALA A 405 -50.92 15.99 -19.77
C ALA A 405 -50.22 15.83 -21.13
N ARG A 406 -50.43 16.75 -22.07
CA ARG A 406 -49.84 16.66 -23.42
C ARG A 406 -48.35 17.02 -23.37
N LYS A 407 -47.53 16.14 -23.93
CA LYS A 407 -46.17 16.49 -24.38
C LYS A 407 -46.27 17.58 -25.44
N THR A 408 -46.15 18.85 -25.04
CA THR A 408 -46.05 19.98 -25.96
C THR A 408 -44.79 19.80 -26.79
N ASP A 409 -44.85 20.07 -28.07
CA ASP A 409 -43.70 20.03 -28.98
C ASP A 409 -42.66 21.03 -28.52
N SER A 410 -41.70 20.54 -27.76
CA SER A 410 -40.68 21.36 -27.06
C SER A 410 -39.47 21.59 -27.96
N SER A 411 -39.66 22.00 -29.21
CA SER A 411 -38.53 22.40 -30.05
C SER A 411 -37.85 23.62 -29.45
N LEU A 412 -36.61 23.43 -29.01
CA LEU A 412 -35.78 24.54 -28.49
C LEU A 412 -35.35 25.43 -29.66
N LYS A 413 -35.62 26.72 -29.56
CA LYS A 413 -35.19 27.75 -30.50
C LYS A 413 -34.45 28.81 -29.74
N GLU A 414 -33.45 29.40 -30.37
CA GLU A 414 -32.80 30.56 -29.82
C GLU A 414 -33.74 31.76 -29.92
N LEU A 415 -34.17 32.27 -28.78
CA LEU A 415 -35.18 33.31 -28.70
C LEU A 415 -34.71 34.47 -27.80
N GLN A 416 -35.19 35.66 -28.17
CA GLN A 416 -35.03 36.87 -27.33
C GLN A 416 -36.19 36.95 -26.34
N ILE A 417 -35.88 36.88 -25.05
CA ILE A 417 -36.88 36.87 -23.97
C ILE A 417 -37.74 38.11 -23.98
N ASN A 418 -37.15 39.30 -24.21
CA ASN A 418 -37.87 40.56 -24.20
C ASN A 418 -38.95 40.61 -25.28
N GLU A 419 -38.69 40.09 -26.47
CA GLU A 419 -39.69 40.00 -27.55
C GLU A 419 -40.89 39.16 -27.14
N LEU A 420 -40.67 38.01 -26.49
CA LEU A 420 -41.76 37.16 -25.99
C LEU A 420 -42.56 37.84 -24.87
N ILE A 421 -41.92 38.60 -23.99
CA ILE A 421 -42.57 39.37 -22.93
C ILE A 421 -43.46 40.42 -23.56
N GLU A 422 -42.97 41.17 -24.53
CA GLU A 422 -43.73 42.21 -25.22
C GLU A 422 -44.92 41.63 -25.98
N GLU A 423 -44.75 40.48 -26.65
CA GLU A 423 -45.85 39.77 -27.33
C GLU A 423 -46.97 39.41 -26.35
N VAL A 424 -46.60 38.82 -25.19
CA VAL A 424 -47.56 38.37 -24.17
C VAL A 424 -48.26 39.57 -23.52
N ILE A 425 -47.55 40.67 -23.28
CA ILE A 425 -48.14 41.89 -22.76
C ILE A 425 -49.17 42.45 -23.74
N ASN A 426 -48.85 42.46 -25.05
CA ASN A 426 -49.76 42.92 -26.08
C ASN A 426 -51.06 42.08 -26.14
N LEU A 427 -50.92 40.78 -26.01
CA LEU A 427 -52.07 39.86 -25.93
C LEU A 427 -52.93 40.07 -24.68
N SER A 428 -52.31 40.57 -23.57
CA SER A 428 -52.97 40.77 -22.27
C SER A 428 -53.50 42.20 -22.10
N ASN A 429 -53.22 43.14 -23.01
CA ASN A 429 -53.56 44.58 -22.90
C ASN A 429 -55.06 44.86 -22.77
N GLN A 430 -55.93 44.11 -23.50
CA GLN A 430 -57.37 44.28 -23.35
C GLN A 430 -57.84 43.90 -21.95
N ARG A 431 -57.34 42.80 -21.41
CA ARG A 431 -57.69 42.34 -20.06
C ARG A 431 -57.20 43.33 -19.00
N ALA A 432 -55.96 43.85 -19.15
CA ALA A 432 -55.41 44.85 -18.26
C ALA A 432 -56.28 46.10 -18.17
N LYS A 433 -56.79 46.58 -19.31
CA LYS A 433 -57.72 47.71 -19.35
C LYS A 433 -59.05 47.41 -18.61
N TYR A 434 -59.62 46.22 -18.80
CA TYR A 434 -60.85 45.82 -18.10
C TYR A 434 -60.66 45.68 -16.58
N SER A 435 -59.52 45.23 -16.14
CA SER A 435 -59.18 45.06 -14.72
C SER A 435 -58.61 46.32 -14.09
N ASN A 436 -58.54 47.44 -14.83
CA ASN A 436 -57.97 48.72 -14.38
C ASN A 436 -56.53 48.56 -13.85
N VAL A 437 -55.70 47.70 -14.49
CA VAL A 437 -54.31 47.44 -14.14
C VAL A 437 -53.37 48.11 -15.13
N ARG A 438 -52.42 48.92 -14.64
CA ARG A 438 -51.37 49.54 -15.43
C ARG A 438 -50.20 48.55 -15.53
N VAL A 439 -49.77 48.22 -16.75
CA VAL A 439 -48.59 47.37 -16.98
C VAL A 439 -47.40 48.28 -17.32
N THR A 440 -46.33 48.14 -16.58
CA THR A 440 -45.05 48.82 -16.81
C THR A 440 -43.95 47.82 -17.10
N THR A 441 -42.95 48.19 -17.89
CA THR A 441 -41.86 47.31 -18.27
C THR A 441 -40.50 47.96 -18.05
N SER A 442 -39.54 47.20 -17.48
CA SER A 442 -38.15 47.60 -17.26
C SER A 442 -37.23 46.48 -17.82
N LEU A 443 -37.07 46.45 -19.16
CA LEU A 443 -36.41 45.36 -19.86
C LEU A 443 -34.95 45.73 -20.19
N ASP A 444 -34.01 44.84 -19.78
CA ASP A 444 -32.59 44.96 -20.09
C ASP A 444 -32.36 44.67 -21.58
N GLN A 445 -31.83 45.63 -22.34
CA GLN A 445 -31.62 45.54 -23.77
C GLN A 445 -30.45 44.61 -24.17
N ASN A 446 -29.62 44.20 -23.23
CA ASN A 446 -28.42 43.40 -23.46
C ASN A 446 -28.58 41.91 -23.17
N LEU A 447 -29.82 41.40 -23.11
CA LEU A 447 -30.06 39.96 -22.89
C LEU A 447 -29.60 39.14 -24.10
N PRO A 448 -28.84 38.04 -23.87
CA PRO A 448 -28.48 37.11 -24.94
C PRO A 448 -29.68 36.28 -25.40
N LEU A 449 -29.58 35.71 -26.61
CA LEU A 449 -30.49 34.67 -27.06
C LEU A 449 -30.32 33.42 -26.23
N ILE A 450 -31.41 32.79 -25.85
CA ILE A 450 -31.38 31.53 -25.10
C ILE A 450 -32.22 30.43 -25.80
N PRO A 451 -31.75 29.14 -25.73
CA PRO A 451 -32.46 28.03 -26.32
C PRO A 451 -33.62 27.59 -25.42
N ILE A 452 -34.81 28.09 -25.70
CA ILE A 452 -36.05 27.79 -24.97
C ILE A 452 -37.22 27.47 -25.93
N SER A 453 -38.24 26.80 -25.41
CA SER A 453 -39.52 26.64 -26.13
C SER A 453 -40.35 27.90 -25.96
N SER A 454 -40.65 28.59 -27.08
CA SER A 454 -41.49 29.79 -27.05
C SER A 454 -42.87 29.52 -26.46
N THR A 455 -43.49 28.42 -26.84
CA THR A 455 -44.81 28.02 -26.37
C THR A 455 -44.85 27.74 -24.86
N GLU A 456 -43.88 27.03 -24.34
CA GLU A 456 -43.79 26.74 -22.89
C GLU A 456 -43.52 28.00 -22.09
N PHE A 457 -42.63 28.86 -22.59
CA PHE A 457 -42.32 30.10 -21.90
C PHE A 457 -43.43 31.13 -21.97
N GLN A 458 -44.10 31.26 -23.10
CA GLN A 458 -45.35 32.07 -23.23
C GLN A 458 -46.42 31.62 -22.23
N GLN A 459 -46.57 30.31 -22.02
CA GLN A 459 -47.48 29.74 -21.03
C GLN A 459 -47.13 30.16 -19.59
N VAL A 460 -45.85 30.18 -19.25
CA VAL A 460 -45.38 30.66 -17.94
C VAL A 460 -45.75 32.13 -17.75
N LEU A 461 -45.42 32.97 -18.74
CA LEU A 461 -45.71 34.42 -18.67
C LEU A 461 -47.22 34.68 -18.57
N LEU A 462 -48.04 34.06 -19.43
CA LEU A 462 -49.50 34.17 -19.42
C LEU A 462 -50.12 33.76 -18.08
N ASN A 463 -49.65 32.67 -17.48
CA ASN A 463 -50.12 32.22 -16.17
C ASN A 463 -49.82 33.23 -15.06
N LEU A 464 -48.58 33.76 -15.03
CA LEU A 464 -48.17 34.73 -14.01
C LEU A 464 -48.89 36.08 -14.19
N ILE A 465 -48.96 36.61 -15.42
CA ILE A 465 -49.67 37.84 -15.75
C ILE A 465 -51.17 37.74 -15.42
N ASN A 466 -51.81 36.61 -15.80
CA ASN A 466 -53.20 36.37 -15.47
C ASN A 466 -53.46 36.26 -13.97
N ASN A 467 -52.53 35.64 -13.21
CA ASN A 467 -52.67 35.60 -11.76
C ASN A 467 -52.55 36.97 -11.10
N ALA A 468 -51.67 37.83 -11.59
CA ALA A 468 -51.55 39.23 -11.13
C ALA A 468 -52.83 40.05 -11.45
N MET A 469 -53.35 39.90 -12.67
CA MET A 469 -54.60 40.61 -13.07
C MET A 469 -55.80 40.10 -12.26
N ASP A 470 -55.95 38.80 -12.04
CA ASP A 470 -57.01 38.24 -11.21
C ASP A 470 -56.93 38.74 -9.76
N ALA A 471 -55.73 38.90 -9.23
CA ALA A 471 -55.53 39.42 -7.86
C ALA A 471 -55.94 40.89 -7.73
N MET A 472 -55.80 41.67 -8.81
CA MET A 472 -56.10 43.11 -8.84
C MET A 472 -57.46 43.44 -9.51
N GLU A 473 -58.28 42.42 -9.89
CA GLU A 473 -59.54 42.60 -10.62
C GLU A 473 -60.52 43.59 -9.97
N LYS A 474 -60.55 43.63 -8.65
CA LYS A 474 -61.47 44.49 -7.88
C LYS A 474 -60.89 45.86 -7.48
N THR A 475 -59.57 45.93 -7.32
CA THR A 475 -58.91 47.10 -6.75
C THR A 475 -58.17 47.95 -7.79
N GLY A 476 -57.97 47.38 -8.98
CA GLY A 476 -56.99 47.92 -9.92
C GLY A 476 -55.57 47.81 -9.32
N GLY A 477 -54.59 48.33 -10.02
CA GLY A 477 -53.22 48.35 -9.53
C GLY A 477 -52.16 48.48 -10.62
N GLU A 478 -50.96 48.10 -10.29
CA GLU A 478 -49.81 48.17 -11.20
C GLU A 478 -49.12 46.78 -11.28
N LEU A 479 -48.76 46.36 -12.49
CA LEU A 479 -47.93 45.17 -12.75
C LEU A 479 -46.66 45.65 -13.42
N ASP A 480 -45.52 45.50 -12.71
CA ASP A 480 -44.19 45.78 -13.26
C ASP A 480 -43.50 44.50 -13.69
N ILE A 481 -43.02 44.47 -14.95
CA ILE A 481 -42.34 43.34 -15.54
C ILE A 481 -40.91 43.79 -15.89
N GLY A 482 -39.94 43.19 -15.22
CA GLY A 482 -38.53 43.51 -15.40
C GLY A 482 -37.70 42.35 -15.87
N THR A 483 -36.64 42.64 -16.65
CA THR A 483 -35.60 41.67 -16.98
C THR A 483 -34.23 42.24 -16.65
N ARG A 484 -33.30 41.39 -16.20
CA ARG A 484 -31.91 41.78 -15.97
C ARG A 484 -30.99 40.59 -16.17
N LEU A 485 -29.75 40.86 -16.62
CA LEU A 485 -28.65 39.90 -16.67
C LEU A 485 -27.74 40.10 -15.45
N GLN A 486 -27.52 39.08 -14.67
CA GLN A 486 -26.62 39.12 -13.50
C GLN A 486 -25.93 37.79 -13.30
N ASN A 487 -24.57 37.76 -13.24
CA ASN A 487 -23.74 36.58 -12.96
C ASN A 487 -24.04 35.37 -13.89
N ASP A 488 -24.17 35.61 -15.20
CA ASP A 488 -24.53 34.60 -16.19
C ASP A 488 -25.92 33.97 -15.98
N ASP A 489 -26.81 34.61 -15.25
CA ASP A 489 -28.21 34.23 -15.11
C ASP A 489 -29.14 35.36 -15.62
N ILE A 490 -30.20 34.99 -16.30
CA ILE A 490 -31.28 35.92 -16.66
C ILE A 490 -32.33 35.89 -15.54
N PHE A 491 -32.62 37.05 -14.99
CA PHE A 491 -33.69 37.23 -14.03
C PHE A 491 -34.85 37.93 -14.71
N ILE A 492 -36.07 37.37 -14.52
CA ILE A 492 -37.32 37.93 -15.01
C ILE A 492 -38.21 38.13 -13.77
N THR A 493 -38.63 39.36 -13.52
CA THR A 493 -39.45 39.69 -12.37
C THR A 493 -40.83 40.16 -12.82
N LEU A 494 -41.88 39.70 -12.14
CA LEU A 494 -43.24 40.13 -12.31
C LEU A 494 -43.75 40.54 -10.92
N ALA A 495 -43.94 41.85 -10.72
CA ALA A 495 -44.35 42.43 -9.43
C ALA A 495 -45.73 43.06 -9.57
N ASP A 496 -46.71 42.57 -8.83
CA ASP A 496 -48.06 43.15 -8.74
C ASP A 496 -48.28 43.90 -7.44
N THR A 497 -49.15 44.87 -7.44
CA THR A 497 -49.57 45.63 -6.26
C THR A 497 -50.91 45.11 -5.67
N GLY A 498 -51.18 43.86 -5.86
CA GLY A 498 -52.40 43.20 -5.40
C GLY A 498 -52.45 42.95 -3.88
N PRO A 499 -53.40 42.14 -3.41
CA PRO A 499 -53.62 41.87 -1.98
C PRO A 499 -52.50 41.03 -1.32
N GLY A 500 -51.57 40.48 -2.11
CA GLY A 500 -50.54 39.59 -1.63
C GLY A 500 -51.01 38.23 -1.21
N ILE A 501 -50.05 37.36 -0.84
CA ILE A 501 -50.27 35.95 -0.47
C ILE A 501 -49.87 35.78 1.01
N PRO A 502 -50.74 35.18 1.86
CA PRO A 502 -50.43 34.88 3.24
C PRO A 502 -49.24 33.93 3.33
N GLU A 503 -48.31 34.14 4.29
CA GLU A 503 -47.07 33.36 4.46
C GLU A 503 -47.34 31.86 4.60
N VAL A 504 -48.43 31.48 5.27
CA VAL A 504 -48.83 30.07 5.44
C VAL A 504 -49.14 29.35 4.09
N ASN A 505 -49.42 30.09 3.03
CA ASN A 505 -49.72 29.57 1.73
C ASN A 505 -48.49 29.54 0.79
N LEU A 506 -47.46 30.34 1.04
CA LEU A 506 -46.29 30.44 0.14
C LEU A 506 -45.61 29.11 -0.14
N SER A 507 -45.54 28.21 0.86
CA SER A 507 -44.97 26.90 0.69
C SER A 507 -45.79 25.94 -0.21
N ARG A 508 -47.07 26.25 -0.45
CA ARG A 508 -48.02 25.41 -1.13
C ARG A 508 -48.52 25.95 -2.48
N ILE A 509 -48.18 27.17 -2.85
CA ILE A 509 -48.71 27.82 -4.07
C ILE A 509 -48.29 27.07 -5.35
N PHE A 510 -47.23 26.29 -5.31
CA PHE A 510 -46.75 25.47 -6.43
C PHE A 510 -47.28 24.06 -6.39
N ASP A 511 -48.06 23.66 -5.35
CA ASP A 511 -48.70 22.35 -5.30
C ASP A 511 -49.84 22.29 -6.34
N PRO A 512 -49.95 21.19 -7.12
CA PRO A 512 -51.06 21.01 -8.05
C PRO A 512 -52.40 21.07 -7.32
N PHE A 513 -53.37 21.73 -7.95
CA PHE A 513 -54.75 21.94 -7.44
C PHE A 513 -54.87 22.87 -6.22
N PHE A 514 -53.78 23.42 -5.71
CA PHE A 514 -53.86 24.41 -4.63
C PHE A 514 -54.36 25.78 -5.16
N THR A 515 -55.43 26.31 -4.56
CA THR A 515 -55.99 27.62 -4.89
C THR A 515 -56.66 28.24 -3.71
N THR A 516 -56.50 29.58 -3.58
CA THR A 516 -57.19 30.41 -2.61
C THR A 516 -58.43 31.11 -3.20
N LYS A 517 -58.67 30.94 -4.52
CA LYS A 517 -59.81 31.51 -5.20
C LYS A 517 -61.08 30.70 -4.89
N PRO A 518 -62.30 31.35 -4.87
CA PRO A 518 -63.56 30.68 -4.64
C PRO A 518 -63.76 29.47 -5.59
N VAL A 519 -64.48 28.48 -5.11
CA VAL A 519 -64.80 27.28 -5.89
C VAL A 519 -65.27 27.68 -7.28
N GLY A 520 -64.57 27.21 -8.28
CA GLY A 520 -64.88 27.46 -9.66
C GLY A 520 -64.18 28.67 -10.30
N LYS A 521 -63.44 29.55 -9.59
CA LYS A 521 -62.65 30.65 -10.16
C LYS A 521 -61.14 30.36 -10.28
N GLY A 522 -60.65 29.29 -9.68
CA GLY A 522 -59.27 28.89 -9.76
C GLY A 522 -59.09 27.38 -9.92
N THR A 523 -58.28 26.94 -10.88
CA THR A 523 -57.97 25.51 -11.11
C THR A 523 -56.85 25.01 -10.24
N GLY A 524 -56.05 25.88 -9.64
CA GLY A 524 -54.88 25.54 -8.86
C GLY A 524 -53.73 24.93 -9.67
N LEU A 525 -53.80 24.88 -11.00
CA LEU A 525 -52.78 24.27 -11.87
C LEU A 525 -51.79 25.27 -12.46
N GLY A 526 -52.10 26.53 -12.53
CA GLY A 526 -51.28 27.53 -13.23
C GLY A 526 -49.85 27.67 -12.68
N LEU A 527 -49.69 27.81 -11.36
CA LEU A 527 -48.37 27.96 -10.75
C LEU A 527 -47.55 26.67 -10.72
N SER A 528 -48.21 25.51 -10.58
CA SER A 528 -47.51 24.22 -10.66
C SER A 528 -46.98 23.94 -12.07
N ILE A 529 -47.71 24.37 -13.12
CA ILE A 529 -47.25 24.32 -14.53
C ILE A 529 -46.01 25.25 -14.69
N CYS A 530 -46.08 26.51 -14.17
CA CYS A 530 -44.96 27.42 -14.24
C CYS A 530 -43.70 26.81 -13.59
N TYR A 531 -43.84 26.22 -12.41
CA TYR A 531 -42.74 25.59 -11.69
C TYR A 531 -42.14 24.44 -12.52
N GLY A 532 -42.98 23.55 -13.09
CA GLY A 532 -42.53 22.43 -13.92
C GLY A 532 -41.79 22.88 -15.18
N ILE A 533 -42.30 23.87 -15.91
CA ILE A 533 -41.69 24.43 -17.12
C ILE A 533 -40.36 25.09 -16.81
N VAL A 534 -40.29 25.95 -15.80
CA VAL A 534 -39.05 26.66 -15.41
C VAL A 534 -37.98 25.66 -14.94
N LYS A 535 -38.34 24.64 -14.17
CA LYS A 535 -37.43 23.56 -13.75
C LYS A 535 -36.92 22.76 -14.93
N LYS A 536 -37.78 22.45 -15.92
CA LYS A 536 -37.36 21.76 -17.16
C LYS A 536 -36.35 22.57 -17.97
N MET A 537 -36.45 23.91 -17.92
CA MET A 537 -35.48 24.83 -18.52
C MET A 537 -34.15 24.94 -17.74
N GLY A 538 -34.03 24.23 -16.62
CA GLY A 538 -32.84 24.34 -15.72
C GLY A 538 -32.87 25.57 -14.82
N GLY A 539 -34.01 26.32 -14.82
CA GLY A 539 -34.19 27.52 -14.05
C GLY A 539 -34.84 27.29 -12.67
N ARG A 540 -35.10 28.37 -11.99
CA ARG A 540 -35.79 28.41 -10.70
C ARG A 540 -36.80 29.54 -10.69
N ILE A 541 -37.96 29.33 -10.04
CA ILE A 541 -38.96 30.36 -9.78
C ILE A 541 -39.10 30.55 -8.28
N ASP A 542 -38.97 31.78 -7.84
CA ASP A 542 -39.11 32.19 -6.44
C ASP A 542 -40.26 33.19 -6.32
N VAL A 543 -40.84 33.34 -5.12
CA VAL A 543 -41.95 34.22 -4.81
C VAL A 543 -41.67 34.97 -3.52
N GLU A 544 -41.89 36.26 -3.57
CA GLU A 544 -41.92 37.16 -2.41
C GLU A 544 -43.28 37.87 -2.38
N SER A 545 -43.97 37.82 -1.24
CA SER A 545 -45.30 38.43 -1.13
C SER A 545 -45.53 38.97 0.28
N VAL A 546 -46.15 40.15 0.32
CA VAL A 546 -46.55 40.81 1.57
C VAL A 546 -48.00 41.22 1.47
N ILE A 547 -48.79 40.82 2.48
CA ILE A 547 -50.22 41.14 2.53
C ILE A 547 -50.45 42.64 2.36
N ASN A 548 -51.37 43.03 1.46
CA ASN A 548 -51.73 44.38 1.07
C ASN A 548 -50.59 45.24 0.46
N LYS A 549 -49.49 44.60 0.03
CA LYS A 549 -48.42 45.27 -0.70
C LYS A 549 -48.20 44.70 -2.10
N GLY A 550 -48.55 43.42 -2.30
CA GLY A 550 -48.43 42.77 -3.58
C GLY A 550 -47.60 41.52 -3.56
N THR A 551 -47.36 40.92 -4.74
CA THR A 551 -46.56 39.72 -4.94
C THR A 551 -45.56 39.93 -6.05
N THR A 552 -44.33 39.44 -5.84
CA THR A 552 -43.26 39.43 -6.84
C THR A 552 -42.85 37.98 -7.13
N PHE A 553 -43.01 37.56 -8.37
CA PHE A 553 -42.43 36.32 -8.88
C PHE A 553 -41.11 36.62 -9.56
N THR A 554 -40.05 35.86 -9.23
CA THR A 554 -38.74 35.98 -9.84
C THR A 554 -38.37 34.66 -10.50
N ILE A 555 -38.22 34.68 -11.82
CA ILE A 555 -37.73 33.52 -12.60
C ILE A 555 -36.24 33.75 -12.85
N ARG A 556 -35.43 32.75 -12.55
CA ARG A 556 -34.01 32.72 -12.84
C ARG A 556 -33.71 31.63 -13.87
N ILE A 557 -33.08 31.99 -14.99
CA ILE A 557 -32.69 31.07 -16.05
C ILE A 557 -31.16 31.12 -16.21
N PRO A 558 -30.42 30.04 -15.97
CA PRO A 558 -28.97 30.04 -16.12
C PRO A 558 -28.57 30.04 -17.60
N LEU A 559 -27.58 30.85 -17.98
CA LEU A 559 -26.92 30.80 -19.28
C LEU A 559 -25.89 29.68 -19.28
N ASP A 560 -26.28 28.48 -19.66
CA ASP A 560 -25.41 27.30 -19.63
C ASP A 560 -24.36 27.31 -20.76
N LYS A 561 -23.12 27.70 -20.43
CA LYS A 561 -21.97 27.67 -21.35
C LYS A 561 -21.55 26.23 -21.75
N LYS A 562 -22.15 25.17 -21.19
CA LYS A 562 -21.70 23.76 -21.37
C LYS A 562 -22.54 22.92 -22.33
N ARG A 563 -23.62 23.41 -22.91
CA ARG A 563 -24.43 22.65 -23.86
C ARG A 563 -24.04 22.77 -25.33
N GLY A 564 -22.99 23.51 -25.65
CA GLY A 564 -22.54 23.78 -27.02
C GLY A 564 -21.53 22.81 -27.62
N ASN A 565 -21.25 21.61 -27.05
CA ASN A 565 -20.30 20.66 -27.68
C ASN A 565 -20.65 19.20 -27.39
N THR A 566 -21.77 18.72 -27.88
CA THR A 566 -21.93 17.30 -28.20
C THR A 566 -21.86 17.12 -29.71
N SER A 567 -20.65 17.28 -30.24
CA SER A 567 -20.30 16.70 -31.54
C SER A 567 -20.21 15.19 -31.37
N THR A 568 -21.10 14.48 -32.02
CA THR A 568 -21.07 13.04 -32.30
C THR A 568 -19.65 12.56 -32.63
N PRO A 569 -19.16 11.46 -32.03
CA PRO A 569 -17.94 10.82 -32.49
C PRO A 569 -18.23 10.19 -33.88
N LYS A 570 -17.53 10.67 -34.90
CA LYS A 570 -17.43 9.97 -36.18
C LYS A 570 -16.77 8.61 -35.94
N GLU A 571 -17.52 7.54 -36.19
CA GLU A 571 -16.96 6.22 -36.47
C GLU A 571 -15.88 6.33 -37.53
N LYS A 572 -14.67 5.94 -37.18
CA LYS A 572 -13.62 5.57 -38.15
C LYS A 572 -13.58 4.05 -38.25
N LYS A 573 -13.74 3.62 -39.49
CA LYS A 573 -13.53 2.26 -40.00
C LYS A 573 -12.18 1.66 -39.57
#